data_9f94315e5d2f9b577d53ca2f66ccf480
#
_entry.id   9f94315e5d2f9b577d53ca2f66ccf480
#
_cell.length_a   1.000
_cell.length_b   1.000
_cell.length_c   1.000
_cell.angle_alpha   90.00
_cell.angle_beta   90.00
_cell.angle_gamma   90.00
#
_symmetry.space_group_name_H-M   'P 1'
#
loop_
_entity.id
_entity.type
_entity.pdbx_description
1 polymer ?
#
loop_
_entity_poly.entity_id
_entity_poly.type
_entity_poly.pdbx_seq_one_letter_code
_entity_poly.pdbx_strand_id
1 'polypeptide(L)'
;MRRLVLALVSVGALAACNPSTPAAETATNNGGAFPDTSAASYRAEATVTDGNSPTPVVMIRSGRNVRVEFTTGEGPATLITNGDSGDSYVITAVGGHTIAVRATGDQFNNPLDEWQGELSQNATRTGECNVVGETGAEWTKTTPEDGTDTVCVTDDGIFLRATDDGRVVWETTKVERGVQSAELFTLPEGVQVVDLGNMGALVNQAIEGAKQRGH
;
A
#
# COMPACT_ATOMS: atom_id res chain seq x y z
N MET A 1 22.04 92.84 16.11
CA MET A 1 21.91 91.72 17.08
C MET A 1 21.13 90.60 16.38
N ARG A 2 21.85 89.61 15.89
CA ARG A 2 21.35 88.52 15.04
C ARG A 2 21.18 87.27 15.93
N ARG A 3 19.96 86.82 16.11
CA ARG A 3 19.63 85.55 16.83
C ARG A 3 19.69 84.42 15.88
N LEU A 4 20.61 83.50 16.12
CA LEU A 4 20.75 82.23 15.39
C LEU A 4 19.78 81.26 16.00
N VAL A 5 18.85 80.73 15.18
CA VAL A 5 17.93 79.66 15.57
C VAL A 5 18.47 78.37 15.03
N LEU A 6 18.87 77.46 15.95
CA LEU A 6 19.33 76.09 15.63
C LEU A 6 18.08 75.21 15.46
N ALA A 7 17.83 74.71 14.28
CA ALA A 7 16.79 73.68 14.03
C ALA A 7 17.43 72.29 14.20
N LEU A 8 16.95 71.54 15.21
CA LEU A 8 17.22 70.11 15.36
C LEU A 8 16.36 69.31 14.41
N VAL A 9 16.98 68.64 13.48
CA VAL A 9 16.31 67.62 12.61
C VAL A 9 16.40 66.28 13.32
N SER A 10 15.23 65.75 13.78
CA SER A 10 15.11 64.41 14.33
C SER A 10 14.92 63.42 13.18
N VAL A 11 15.92 62.58 12.93
CA VAL A 11 15.78 61.49 11.99
C VAL A 11 15.07 60.31 12.70
N GLY A 12 13.82 60.10 12.40
CA GLY A 12 13.06 58.94 12.84
C GLY A 12 13.46 57.70 12.02
N ALA A 13 14.09 56.75 12.67
CA ALA A 13 14.33 55.42 12.08
C ALA A 13 13.02 54.60 12.05
N LEU A 14 12.43 54.47 10.90
CA LEU A 14 11.33 53.53 10.65
C LEU A 14 11.93 52.10 10.61
N ALA A 15 11.78 51.34 11.68
CA ALA A 15 12.03 49.91 11.69
C ALA A 15 10.94 49.23 10.83
N ALA A 16 11.31 48.87 9.61
CA ALA A 16 10.48 48.01 8.76
C ALA A 16 10.47 46.58 9.37
N CYS A 17 9.40 46.21 10.04
CA CYS A 17 9.11 44.80 10.33
C CYS A 17 8.86 44.10 9.01
N ASN A 18 9.87 43.38 8.47
CA ASN A 18 9.65 42.39 7.44
C ASN A 18 8.87 41.24 8.04
N PRO A 19 7.67 40.91 7.54
CA PRO A 19 7.06 39.64 7.86
C PRO A 19 7.97 38.55 7.30
N SER A 20 8.59 37.77 8.18
CA SER A 20 9.33 36.55 7.80
C SER A 20 8.31 35.62 7.16
N THR A 21 8.31 35.53 5.84
CA THR A 21 7.68 34.45 5.11
C THR A 21 8.28 33.17 5.69
N PRO A 22 7.46 32.20 6.18
CA PRO A 22 8.03 30.91 6.57
C PRO A 22 8.74 30.38 5.33
N ALA A 23 10.05 30.16 5.47
CA ALA A 23 10.82 29.43 4.47
C ALA A 23 10.09 28.10 4.30
N ALA A 24 9.63 27.83 3.08
CA ALA A 24 9.27 26.47 2.72
C ALA A 24 10.47 25.60 3.08
N GLU A 25 10.30 24.71 4.05
CA GLU A 25 11.29 23.70 4.36
C GLU A 25 11.53 22.94 3.08
N THR A 26 12.67 23.20 2.46
CA THR A 26 13.15 22.41 1.33
C THR A 26 13.35 21.02 1.92
N ALA A 27 12.47 20.09 1.57
CA ALA A 27 12.62 18.69 1.92
C ALA A 27 14.02 18.26 1.51
N THR A 28 14.87 18.04 2.50
CA THR A 28 16.22 17.57 2.28
C THR A 28 16.06 16.15 1.76
N ASN A 29 16.32 15.98 0.48
CA ASN A 29 16.34 14.69 -0.19
C ASN A 29 17.49 13.89 0.42
N ASN A 30 17.24 13.23 1.55
CA ASN A 30 18.17 12.27 2.14
C ASN A 30 18.09 11.01 1.27
N GLY A 31 18.83 11.01 0.16
CA GLY A 31 18.80 10.03 -0.90
C GLY A 31 19.23 8.63 -0.45
N GLY A 32 18.38 7.94 0.28
CA GLY A 32 18.41 6.49 0.43
C GLY A 32 17.66 5.86 -0.73
N ALA A 33 17.99 4.60 -1.06
CA ALA A 33 17.15 3.80 -1.95
C ALA A 33 15.89 3.34 -1.18
N PHE A 34 14.78 3.16 -1.89
CA PHE A 34 13.57 2.55 -1.32
C PHE A 34 13.94 1.19 -0.71
N PRO A 35 13.47 0.84 0.50
CA PRO A 35 13.81 -0.42 1.16
C PRO A 35 13.46 -1.64 0.30
N ASP A 36 14.33 -2.63 0.30
CA ASP A 36 14.04 -3.91 -0.35
C ASP A 36 13.03 -4.71 0.47
N THR A 37 11.78 -4.58 0.10
CA THR A 37 10.68 -5.26 0.78
C THR A 37 10.65 -6.76 0.46
N SER A 38 11.37 -7.23 -0.59
CA SER A 38 11.42 -8.63 -0.98
C SER A 38 12.24 -9.51 -0.03
N ALA A 39 13.03 -8.90 0.86
CA ALA A 39 13.78 -9.60 1.90
C ALA A 39 13.02 -9.74 3.23
N ALA A 40 11.90 -9.03 3.39
CA ALA A 40 11.17 -8.97 4.65
C ALA A 40 10.48 -10.29 5.00
N SER A 41 10.50 -10.66 6.29
CA SER A 41 9.76 -11.82 6.83
C SER A 41 9.05 -11.43 8.11
N TYR A 42 7.72 -11.38 8.08
CA TYR A 42 6.90 -10.90 9.18
C TYR A 42 5.43 -11.32 9.06
N ARG A 43 4.71 -11.17 10.18
CA ARG A 43 3.25 -11.15 10.26
C ARG A 43 2.83 -9.75 10.73
N ALA A 44 1.89 -9.13 10.06
CA ALA A 44 1.32 -7.85 10.46
C ALA A 44 -0.21 -7.94 10.55
N GLU A 45 -0.78 -7.35 11.58
CA GLU A 45 -2.19 -7.02 11.64
C GLU A 45 -2.35 -5.58 11.15
N ALA A 46 -3.32 -5.33 10.31
CA ALA A 46 -3.53 -4.01 9.72
C ALA A 46 -5.03 -3.75 9.46
N THR A 47 -5.32 -2.51 9.17
CA THR A 47 -6.64 -2.09 8.68
C THR A 47 -6.47 -1.57 7.24
N VAL A 48 -7.26 -2.12 6.33
CA VAL A 48 -7.44 -1.58 4.97
C VAL A 48 -8.71 -0.76 4.95
N THR A 49 -8.64 0.45 4.42
CA THR A 49 -9.80 1.34 4.29
C THR A 49 -10.12 1.55 2.82
N ASP A 50 -11.27 1.04 2.38
CA ASP A 50 -11.85 1.32 1.07
C ASP A 50 -13.06 2.23 1.24
N GLY A 51 -12.98 3.43 0.66
CA GLY A 51 -13.96 4.49 0.92
C GLY A 51 -14.01 4.87 2.40
N ASN A 52 -15.10 4.52 3.08
CA ASN A 52 -15.31 4.80 4.51
C ASN A 52 -15.38 3.50 5.36
N SER A 53 -15.05 2.36 4.78
CA SER A 53 -15.22 1.06 5.44
C SER A 53 -13.86 0.46 5.82
N PRO A 54 -13.45 0.56 7.10
CA PRO A 54 -12.25 -0.09 7.58
C PRO A 54 -12.46 -1.61 7.68
N THR A 55 -11.56 -2.38 7.11
CA THR A 55 -11.55 -3.84 7.15
C THR A 55 -10.27 -4.34 7.81
N PRO A 56 -10.34 -5.09 8.91
CA PRO A 56 -9.16 -5.70 9.49
C PRO A 56 -8.61 -6.80 8.57
N VAL A 57 -7.30 -6.82 8.41
CA VAL A 57 -6.58 -7.81 7.63
C VAL A 57 -5.36 -8.32 8.40
N VAL A 58 -4.90 -9.50 8.02
CA VAL A 58 -3.63 -10.04 8.48
C VAL A 58 -2.76 -10.28 7.25
N MET A 59 -1.61 -9.63 7.21
CA MET A 59 -0.59 -9.88 6.18
C MET A 59 0.55 -10.72 6.75
N ILE A 60 0.91 -11.77 6.05
CA ILE A 60 2.06 -12.61 6.33
C ILE A 60 2.97 -12.55 5.11
N ARG A 61 4.24 -12.28 5.33
CA ARG A 61 5.24 -12.18 4.26
C ARG A 61 6.46 -13.04 4.56
N SER A 62 6.98 -13.67 3.53
CA SER A 62 8.26 -14.37 3.55
C SER A 62 8.97 -14.13 2.22
N GLY A 63 9.85 -13.16 2.20
CA GLY A 63 10.49 -12.73 0.96
C GLY A 63 9.46 -12.18 -0.03
N ARG A 64 9.39 -12.79 -1.20
CA ARG A 64 8.41 -12.44 -2.25
C ARG A 64 7.04 -13.11 -2.08
N ASN A 65 6.93 -14.07 -1.18
CA ASN A 65 5.66 -14.75 -0.90
C ASN A 65 4.81 -13.90 0.03
N VAL A 66 3.54 -13.74 -0.31
CA VAL A 66 2.57 -12.94 0.44
C VAL A 66 1.31 -13.74 0.69
N ARG A 67 0.79 -13.66 1.91
CA ARG A 67 -0.53 -14.15 2.30
C ARG A 67 -1.28 -13.04 2.97
N VAL A 68 -2.50 -12.77 2.53
CA VAL A 68 -3.41 -11.81 3.18
C VAL A 68 -4.70 -12.50 3.58
N GLU A 69 -5.03 -12.43 4.86
CA GLU A 69 -6.27 -12.98 5.41
C GLU A 69 -7.23 -11.82 5.70
N PHE A 70 -8.46 -11.93 5.24
CA PHE A 70 -9.49 -10.90 5.41
C PHE A 70 -10.89 -11.53 5.46
N THR A 71 -11.89 -10.72 5.82
CA THR A 71 -13.29 -11.15 5.83
C THR A 71 -14.08 -10.36 4.81
N THR A 72 -14.84 -11.05 3.97
CA THR A 72 -15.80 -10.47 3.02
C THR A 72 -17.22 -10.60 3.58
N GLY A 73 -18.21 -10.03 2.89
CA GLY A 73 -19.64 -10.26 3.21
C GLY A 73 -20.08 -11.72 3.13
N GLU A 74 -19.33 -12.57 2.43
CA GLU A 74 -19.60 -14.00 2.27
C GLU A 74 -18.81 -14.89 3.26
N GLY A 75 -17.89 -14.29 4.01
CA GLY A 75 -17.09 -14.99 5.00
C GLY A 75 -15.58 -14.77 4.86
N PRO A 76 -14.76 -15.61 5.52
CA PRO A 76 -13.31 -15.48 5.47
C PRO A 76 -12.78 -15.79 4.06
N ALA A 77 -11.79 -15.00 3.65
CA ALA A 77 -11.06 -15.16 2.41
C ALA A 77 -9.56 -15.04 2.66
N THR A 78 -8.77 -15.67 1.82
CA THR A 78 -7.31 -15.63 1.89
C THR A 78 -6.76 -15.42 0.48
N LEU A 79 -5.96 -14.38 0.30
CA LEU A 79 -5.12 -14.21 -0.88
C LEU A 79 -3.75 -14.85 -0.61
N ILE A 80 -3.25 -15.65 -1.53
CA ILE A 80 -1.88 -16.16 -1.54
C ILE A 80 -1.24 -15.76 -2.86
N THR A 81 -0.06 -15.15 -2.78
CA THR A 81 0.80 -14.88 -3.92
C THR A 81 2.13 -15.61 -3.71
N ASN A 82 2.49 -16.45 -4.66
CA ASN A 82 3.80 -17.09 -4.70
C ASN A 82 4.72 -16.23 -5.58
N GLY A 83 5.70 -15.59 -4.96
CA GLY A 83 6.60 -14.67 -5.66
C GLY A 83 7.59 -15.34 -6.60
N ASP A 84 7.80 -16.65 -6.49
CA ASP A 84 8.73 -17.41 -7.35
C ASP A 84 8.03 -17.83 -8.65
N SER A 85 6.79 -18.32 -8.57
CA SER A 85 5.99 -18.69 -9.76
C SER A 85 5.18 -17.54 -10.34
N GLY A 86 4.92 -16.50 -9.56
CA GLY A 86 3.99 -15.40 -9.91
C GLY A 86 2.52 -15.80 -9.81
N ASP A 87 2.22 -17.01 -9.32
CA ASP A 87 0.83 -17.44 -9.16
C ASP A 87 0.17 -16.77 -7.97
N SER A 88 -1.06 -16.31 -8.18
CA SER A 88 -1.91 -15.77 -7.11
C SER A 88 -3.24 -16.51 -7.05
N TYR A 89 -3.75 -16.73 -5.84
CA TYR A 89 -5.01 -17.43 -5.59
C TYR A 89 -5.81 -16.73 -4.50
N VAL A 90 -7.11 -16.61 -4.71
CA VAL A 90 -8.06 -16.26 -3.65
C VAL A 90 -8.77 -17.52 -3.20
N ILE A 91 -8.60 -17.88 -1.94
CA ILE A 91 -9.22 -19.04 -1.30
C ILE A 91 -10.42 -18.53 -0.51
N THR A 92 -11.58 -19.08 -0.77
CA THR A 92 -12.84 -18.73 -0.10
C THR A 92 -13.79 -19.92 -0.05
N ALA A 93 -14.85 -19.80 0.73
CA ALA A 93 -15.91 -20.83 0.79
C ALA A 93 -17.10 -20.44 -0.09
N VAL A 94 -17.52 -21.34 -0.95
CA VAL A 94 -18.72 -21.17 -1.79
C VAL A 94 -19.61 -22.42 -1.63
N GLY A 95 -20.85 -22.24 -1.20
CA GLY A 95 -21.78 -23.35 -1.02
C GLY A 95 -21.32 -24.42 -0.02
N GLY A 96 -20.50 -24.03 0.98
CA GLY A 96 -19.94 -24.93 1.97
C GLY A 96 -18.67 -25.68 1.52
N HIS A 97 -18.16 -25.41 0.31
CA HIS A 97 -16.93 -25.97 -0.21
C HIS A 97 -15.83 -24.91 -0.29
N THR A 98 -14.62 -25.25 0.12
CA THR A 98 -13.47 -24.38 -0.07
C THR A 98 -12.97 -24.51 -1.51
N ILE A 99 -12.85 -23.38 -2.19
CA ILE A 99 -12.31 -23.26 -3.54
C ILE A 99 -11.14 -22.29 -3.56
N ALA A 100 -10.22 -22.46 -4.49
CA ALA A 100 -9.18 -21.50 -4.80
C ALA A 100 -9.43 -20.96 -6.21
N VAL A 101 -9.65 -19.67 -6.31
CA VAL A 101 -9.79 -18.98 -7.60
C VAL A 101 -8.43 -18.48 -8.01
N ARG A 102 -7.93 -18.90 -9.17
CA ARG A 102 -6.68 -18.34 -9.71
C ARG A 102 -6.93 -16.89 -10.09
N ALA A 103 -6.14 -16.00 -9.50
CA ALA A 103 -6.12 -14.60 -9.85
C ALA A 103 -5.12 -14.42 -11.01
N THR A 104 -5.57 -13.85 -12.12
CA THR A 104 -4.69 -13.44 -13.23
C THR A 104 -4.40 -11.95 -13.11
N GLY A 105 -3.17 -11.54 -13.45
CA GLY A 105 -2.52 -10.28 -13.13
C GLY A 105 -3.35 -8.98 -13.14
N ASP A 106 -4.33 -8.85 -14.01
CA ASP A 106 -5.15 -7.63 -14.11
C ASP A 106 -6.35 -7.60 -13.14
N GLN A 107 -6.65 -8.72 -12.44
CA GLN A 107 -7.84 -8.84 -11.59
C GLN A 107 -7.52 -8.68 -10.09
N PHE A 108 -6.29 -8.88 -9.70
CA PHE A 108 -5.81 -8.70 -8.34
C PHE A 108 -4.42 -8.09 -8.37
N ASN A 109 -4.35 -6.77 -8.52
CA ASN A 109 -3.12 -6.05 -8.21
C ASN A 109 -2.90 -6.19 -6.72
N ASN A 110 -1.82 -6.91 -6.35
CA ASN A 110 -1.33 -6.84 -5.00
C ASN A 110 -0.82 -5.40 -4.79
N PRO A 111 -1.47 -4.57 -3.97
CA PRO A 111 -1.05 -3.19 -3.77
C PRO A 111 0.43 -3.07 -3.40
N LEU A 112 0.97 -4.13 -2.77
CA LEU A 112 2.38 -4.20 -2.36
C LEU A 112 3.33 -4.44 -3.55
N ASP A 113 2.89 -5.13 -4.61
CA ASP A 113 3.71 -5.35 -5.81
C ASP A 113 3.74 -4.11 -6.69
N GLU A 114 2.63 -3.40 -6.80
CA GLU A 114 2.54 -2.10 -7.44
C GLU A 114 3.46 -1.08 -6.73
N TRP A 115 3.44 -1.08 -5.41
CA TRP A 115 4.27 -0.25 -4.58
C TRP A 115 5.76 -0.63 -4.67
N GLN A 116 6.10 -1.90 -4.86
CA GLN A 116 7.49 -2.33 -5.06
C GLN A 116 8.04 -2.00 -6.44
N GLY A 117 7.25 -2.18 -7.49
CA GLY A 117 7.68 -1.99 -8.87
C GLY A 117 7.83 -0.52 -9.24
N GLU A 118 6.78 0.25 -9.06
CA GLU A 118 6.71 1.63 -9.51
C GLU A 118 7.21 2.64 -8.47
N LEU A 119 6.87 2.43 -7.18
CA LEU A 119 7.28 3.36 -6.12
C LEU A 119 8.77 3.29 -5.86
N SER A 120 9.37 2.09 -5.89
CA SER A 120 10.81 1.95 -5.69
C SER A 120 11.64 2.72 -6.72
N GLN A 121 11.09 2.98 -7.92
CA GLN A 121 11.76 3.70 -8.98
C GLN A 121 11.50 5.21 -8.98
N ASN A 122 10.32 5.64 -8.53
CA ASN A 122 9.84 7.02 -8.70
C ASN A 122 9.48 7.71 -7.37
N ALA A 123 9.52 7.03 -6.24
CA ALA A 123 9.24 7.64 -4.95
C ALA A 123 10.43 8.41 -4.42
N THR A 124 10.15 9.53 -3.79
CA THR A 124 11.12 10.37 -3.08
C THR A 124 10.92 10.20 -1.59
N ARG A 125 12.01 10.01 -0.84
CA ARG A 125 11.97 10.03 0.62
C ARG A 125 11.63 11.44 1.11
N THR A 126 10.52 11.56 1.82
CA THR A 126 9.99 12.85 2.28
C THR A 126 10.16 13.08 3.77
N GLY A 127 10.40 12.01 4.55
CA GLY A 127 10.56 12.16 5.99
C GLY A 127 10.83 10.86 6.72
N GLU A 128 10.59 10.91 8.02
CA GLU A 128 10.55 9.75 8.91
C GLU A 128 9.14 9.57 9.42
N CYS A 129 8.76 8.35 9.72
CA CYS A 129 7.45 8.01 10.23
C CYS A 129 7.55 7.05 11.41
N ASN A 130 6.51 7.05 12.25
CA ASN A 130 6.36 6.10 13.33
C ASN A 130 4.91 5.61 13.38
N VAL A 131 4.72 4.30 13.37
CA VAL A 131 3.42 3.64 13.45
C VAL A 131 3.56 2.46 14.40
N VAL A 132 2.69 2.35 15.39
CA VAL A 132 2.68 1.31 16.43
C VAL A 132 4.03 1.07 17.12
N GLY A 133 4.84 2.13 17.26
CA GLY A 133 6.18 2.06 17.86
C GLY A 133 7.29 1.58 16.91
N GLU A 134 6.96 1.25 15.67
CA GLU A 134 7.91 0.95 14.62
C GLU A 134 8.33 2.24 13.90
N THR A 135 9.61 2.41 13.65
CA THR A 135 10.16 3.56 12.92
C THR A 135 10.46 3.19 11.49
N GLY A 136 10.12 4.06 10.56
CA GLY A 136 10.39 3.89 9.14
C GLY A 136 10.67 5.21 8.44
N ALA A 137 10.86 5.14 7.14
CA ALA A 137 10.97 6.29 6.26
C ALA A 137 9.66 6.49 5.49
N GLU A 138 9.31 7.75 5.31
CA GLU A 138 8.18 8.15 4.48
C GLU A 138 8.63 8.38 3.05
N TRP A 139 7.93 7.79 2.12
CA TRP A 139 8.18 7.85 0.69
C TRP A 139 6.94 8.32 -0.03
N THR A 140 7.11 9.30 -0.92
CA THR A 140 6.00 9.92 -1.65
C THR A 140 6.22 9.81 -3.15
N LYS A 141 5.20 9.43 -3.88
CA LYS A 141 5.09 9.48 -5.33
C LYS A 141 3.93 10.42 -5.68
N THR A 142 4.15 11.29 -6.63
CA THR A 142 3.09 12.16 -7.18
C THR A 142 3.06 11.99 -8.67
N THR A 143 1.88 11.66 -9.20
CA THR A 143 1.62 11.64 -10.64
C THR A 143 0.46 12.57 -10.97
N PRO A 144 0.42 13.15 -12.17
CA PRO A 144 -0.70 14.01 -12.59
C PRO A 144 -2.03 13.26 -12.70
N GLU A 145 -1.98 11.94 -12.88
CA GLU A 145 -3.14 11.08 -13.15
C GLU A 145 -3.68 10.44 -11.88
N ASP A 146 -2.79 10.00 -10.97
CA ASP A 146 -3.17 9.19 -9.80
C ASP A 146 -3.10 9.96 -8.48
N GLY A 147 -2.66 11.25 -8.50
CA GLY A 147 -2.56 12.05 -7.28
C GLY A 147 -1.25 11.83 -6.50
N THR A 148 -1.34 11.84 -5.18
CA THR A 148 -0.18 11.73 -4.28
C THR A 148 -0.32 10.53 -3.35
N ASP A 149 0.52 9.55 -3.58
CA ASP A 149 0.66 8.38 -2.73
C ASP A 149 1.82 8.54 -1.77
N THR A 150 1.61 8.18 -0.52
CA THR A 150 2.65 8.19 0.50
C THR A 150 2.66 6.86 1.27
N VAL A 151 3.86 6.32 1.49
CA VAL A 151 4.05 5.11 2.31
C VAL A 151 5.05 5.33 3.41
N CYS A 152 4.78 4.72 4.54
CA CYS A 152 5.71 4.55 5.64
C CYS A 152 6.24 3.12 5.63
N VAL A 153 7.54 2.94 5.42
CA VAL A 153 8.20 1.63 5.33
C VAL A 153 9.41 1.60 6.24
N THR A 154 9.59 0.53 7.01
CA THR A 154 10.80 0.31 7.83
C THR A 154 12.02 0.00 6.97
N ASP A 155 13.22 0.15 7.52
CA ASP A 155 14.47 -0.17 6.82
C ASP A 155 14.55 -1.67 6.42
N ASP A 156 13.88 -2.54 7.16
CA ASP A 156 13.78 -3.98 6.88
C ASP A 156 12.57 -4.34 5.99
N GLY A 157 11.92 -3.35 5.38
CA GLY A 157 10.93 -3.55 4.32
C GLY A 157 9.51 -3.86 4.79
N ILE A 158 9.14 -3.48 6.02
CA ILE A 158 7.77 -3.67 6.54
C ILE A 158 6.94 -2.44 6.23
N PHE A 159 5.78 -2.63 5.57
CA PHE A 159 4.82 -1.57 5.34
C PHE A 159 4.03 -1.24 6.60
N LEU A 160 4.12 0.00 7.05
CA LEU A 160 3.46 0.46 8.26
C LEU A 160 2.19 1.27 7.97
N ARG A 161 2.23 2.16 6.99
CA ARG A 161 1.08 2.98 6.58
C ARG A 161 1.15 3.26 5.09
N ALA A 162 -0.02 3.38 4.47
CA ALA A 162 -0.18 3.88 3.12
C ALA A 162 -1.30 4.93 3.07
N THR A 163 -1.09 6.00 2.30
CA THR A 163 -2.10 7.02 2.04
C THR A 163 -2.24 7.27 0.54
N ASP A 164 -3.48 7.49 0.12
CA ASP A 164 -3.88 7.92 -1.21
C ASP A 164 -4.52 9.30 -1.07
N ASP A 165 -3.94 10.33 -1.68
CA ASP A 165 -4.32 11.74 -1.55
C ASP A 165 -4.54 12.17 -0.09
N GLY A 166 -3.64 11.73 0.80
CA GLY A 166 -3.66 12.03 2.23
C GLY A 166 -4.70 11.23 3.04
N ARG A 167 -5.45 10.34 2.42
CA ARG A 167 -6.39 9.43 3.08
C ARG A 167 -5.69 8.12 3.38
N VAL A 168 -5.73 7.67 4.64
CA VAL A 168 -5.13 6.40 5.03
C VAL A 168 -5.92 5.25 4.40
N VAL A 169 -5.25 4.46 3.55
CA VAL A 169 -5.80 3.26 2.90
C VAL A 169 -5.25 1.97 3.51
N TRP A 170 -4.09 2.04 4.15
CA TRP A 170 -3.48 0.95 4.91
C TRP A 170 -2.89 1.50 6.20
N GLU A 171 -3.15 0.85 7.35
CA GLU A 171 -2.50 1.15 8.62
C GLU A 171 -2.23 -0.13 9.40
N THR A 172 -0.96 -0.40 9.64
CA THR A 172 -0.51 -1.53 10.47
C THR A 172 -0.80 -1.23 11.94
N THR A 173 -1.38 -2.19 12.62
CA THR A 173 -1.74 -2.11 14.05
C THR A 173 -0.85 -2.98 14.93
N LYS A 174 -0.17 -3.98 14.34
CA LYS A 174 0.78 -4.86 15.04
C LYS A 174 1.77 -5.46 14.06
N VAL A 175 3.02 -5.64 14.49
CA VAL A 175 4.09 -6.30 13.72
C VAL A 175 4.71 -7.40 14.57
N GLU A 176 4.90 -8.56 13.96
CA GLU A 176 5.64 -9.68 14.52
C GLU A 176 6.68 -10.13 13.49
N ARG A 177 7.96 -9.81 13.73
CA ARG A 177 9.07 -10.23 12.88
C ARG A 177 9.41 -11.70 13.13
N GLY A 178 9.85 -12.39 12.11
CA GLY A 178 10.34 -13.75 12.21
C GLY A 178 10.07 -14.58 10.97
N VAL A 179 10.69 -15.74 10.91
CA VAL A 179 10.54 -16.69 9.81
C VAL A 179 9.10 -17.20 9.77
N GLN A 180 8.51 -17.17 8.58
CA GLN A 180 7.18 -17.69 8.32
C GLN A 180 7.26 -19.08 7.69
N SER A 181 6.36 -19.99 8.07
CA SER A 181 6.31 -21.33 7.49
C SER A 181 5.97 -21.27 5.99
N ALA A 182 6.70 -22.03 5.17
CA ALA A 182 6.44 -22.11 3.73
C ALA A 182 5.04 -22.64 3.40
N GLU A 183 4.47 -23.47 4.27
CA GLU A 183 3.12 -24.03 4.12
C GLU A 183 2.03 -22.94 4.08
N LEU A 184 2.26 -21.77 4.71
CA LEU A 184 1.33 -20.65 4.69
C LEU A 184 1.10 -20.07 3.28
N PHE A 185 2.04 -20.31 2.37
CA PHE A 185 2.03 -19.77 1.01
C PHE A 185 1.69 -20.82 -0.05
N THR A 186 1.17 -21.96 0.35
CA THR A 186 0.71 -23.04 -0.51
C THR A 186 -0.80 -23.23 -0.44
N LEU A 187 -1.38 -23.76 -1.50
CA LEU A 187 -2.79 -24.12 -1.48
C LEU A 187 -3.04 -25.27 -0.50
N PRO A 188 -4.15 -25.25 0.26
CA PRO A 188 -4.55 -26.38 1.09
C PRO A 188 -4.73 -27.66 0.27
N GLU A 189 -4.41 -28.82 0.85
CA GLU A 189 -4.64 -30.10 0.21
C GLU A 189 -6.12 -30.31 -0.17
N GLY A 190 -6.34 -30.81 -1.38
CA GLY A 190 -7.69 -31.13 -1.86
C GLY A 190 -8.54 -29.92 -2.23
N VAL A 191 -8.02 -28.70 -2.17
CA VAL A 191 -8.75 -27.51 -2.62
C VAL A 191 -8.96 -27.55 -4.14
N GLN A 192 -10.18 -27.29 -4.59
CA GLN A 192 -10.47 -27.20 -6.01
C GLN A 192 -10.01 -25.84 -6.55
N VAL A 193 -9.13 -25.86 -7.55
CA VAL A 193 -8.71 -24.65 -8.26
C VAL A 193 -9.68 -24.34 -9.38
N VAL A 194 -10.20 -23.13 -9.39
CA VAL A 194 -11.08 -22.58 -10.43
C VAL A 194 -10.31 -21.49 -11.17
N ASP A 195 -10.27 -21.60 -12.49
CA ASP A 195 -9.69 -20.58 -13.36
C ASP A 195 -10.81 -19.77 -14.01
N LEU A 196 -10.93 -18.49 -13.64
CA LEU A 196 -11.97 -17.61 -14.17
C LEU A 196 -11.78 -17.32 -15.66
N GLY A 197 -10.56 -17.38 -16.19
CA GLY A 197 -10.29 -17.23 -17.62
C GLY A 197 -10.97 -18.33 -18.47
N ASN A 198 -11.15 -19.51 -17.89
CA ASN A 198 -11.84 -20.63 -18.53
C ASN A 198 -13.35 -20.63 -18.31
N MET A 199 -13.87 -19.84 -17.36
CA MET A 199 -15.31 -19.84 -17.05
C MET A 199 -16.15 -19.32 -18.21
N GLY A 200 -15.68 -18.33 -18.96
CA GLY A 200 -16.31 -17.88 -20.19
C GLY A 200 -16.44 -18.99 -21.25
N ALA A 201 -15.41 -19.80 -21.41
CA ALA A 201 -15.43 -20.95 -22.33
C ALA A 201 -16.41 -22.03 -21.86
N LEU A 202 -16.45 -22.33 -20.54
CA LEU A 202 -17.39 -23.30 -19.96
C LEU A 202 -18.86 -22.84 -20.06
N VAL A 203 -19.14 -21.57 -19.85
CA VAL A 203 -20.47 -20.98 -20.01
C VAL A 203 -20.89 -21.04 -21.46
N ASN A 204 -20.04 -20.69 -22.42
CA ASN A 204 -20.32 -20.80 -23.83
C ASN A 204 -20.56 -22.24 -24.25
N GLN A 205 -19.76 -23.19 -23.76
CA GLN A 205 -19.95 -24.63 -24.03
C GLN A 205 -21.28 -25.17 -23.44
N ALA A 206 -21.67 -24.70 -22.24
CA ALA A 206 -22.94 -25.05 -21.63
C ALA A 206 -24.14 -24.49 -22.42
N ILE A 207 -24.05 -23.26 -22.92
CA ILE A 207 -25.08 -22.63 -23.77
C ILE A 207 -25.20 -23.37 -25.10
N GLU A 208 -24.09 -23.71 -25.74
CA GLU A 208 -24.11 -24.50 -27.00
C GLU A 208 -24.69 -25.90 -26.78
N GLY A 209 -24.32 -26.59 -25.70
CA GLY A 209 -24.85 -27.88 -25.33
C GLY A 209 -26.34 -27.85 -24.96
N ALA A 210 -26.85 -26.75 -24.41
CA ALA A 210 -28.29 -26.56 -24.17
C ALA A 210 -29.05 -26.32 -25.46
N LYS A 211 -28.52 -25.56 -26.42
CA LYS A 211 -29.10 -25.35 -27.74
C LYS A 211 -29.23 -26.65 -28.54
N GLN A 212 -28.26 -27.56 -28.45
CA GLN A 212 -28.28 -28.85 -29.16
C GLN A 212 -29.29 -29.87 -28.57
N ARG A 213 -29.68 -29.73 -27.31
CA ARG A 213 -30.65 -30.61 -26.63
C ARG A 213 -32.09 -30.12 -26.74
N GLY A 214 -32.33 -28.95 -27.30
CA GLY A 214 -33.66 -28.35 -27.49
C GLY A 214 -34.27 -28.53 -28.90
N HIS A 215 -33.68 -29.40 -29.72
CA HIS A 215 -34.20 -29.81 -31.04
C HIS A 215 -34.65 -31.25 -31.06
#